data_703760c95a4db097da3900bd4c3d7a73
#
_entry.id   703760c95a4db097da3900bd4c3d7a73
#
_cell.length_a   1.000
_cell.length_b   1.000
_cell.length_c   1.000
_cell.angle_alpha   90.00
_cell.angle_beta   90.00
_cell.angle_gamma   90.00
#
_symmetry.space_group_name_H-M   'P 1'
#
loop_
_entity.id
_entity.type
_entity.pdbx_description
1 polymer ?
#
loop_
_entity_poly.entity_id
_entity_poly.type
_entity_poly.pdbx_seq_one_letter_code
_entity_poly.pdbx_strand_id
1 'polypeptide(L)'
;MTDRWLLAVWLLAVVAATFVHDPAVLAGLVGLVLVAQPRSAVRILGRAMIAVAFVNLTVSAAWIVQAKVLDQPWVEVVLRLNLRVLLIAALTFSMIQRVDLVRAADFWPPLRFVVVLALGQLRVLKRLLDDYRAAYTSRSPTSPRLALRFAASGRQAAALFDKAEQRSQELNQGMRARGFFDDRR
;
A
#
# COMPACT_ATOMS: atom_id res chain seq x y z
N MET A 1 7.48 -16.53 -15.57
CA MET A 1 8.06 -17.34 -14.45
C MET A 1 8.83 -16.47 -13.45
N THR A 2 9.42 -15.37 -13.87
CA THR A 2 10.24 -14.47 -13.03
C THR A 2 9.47 -13.77 -11.89
N ASP A 3 8.22 -13.32 -12.14
CA ASP A 3 7.49 -12.48 -11.19
C ASP A 3 7.04 -13.24 -9.93
N ARG A 4 6.74 -14.54 -10.07
CA ARG A 4 6.41 -15.42 -8.94
C ARG A 4 7.60 -15.61 -7.99
N TRP A 5 8.78 -15.84 -8.55
CA TRP A 5 10.00 -15.98 -7.77
C TRP A 5 10.40 -14.69 -7.09
N LEU A 6 10.23 -13.55 -7.77
CA LEU A 6 10.45 -12.23 -7.19
C LEU A 6 9.51 -11.98 -6.00
N LEU A 7 8.24 -12.35 -6.12
CA LEU A 7 7.27 -12.23 -5.03
C LEU A 7 7.62 -13.15 -3.86
N ALA A 8 7.99 -14.42 -4.14
CA ALA A 8 8.39 -15.36 -3.10
C ALA A 8 9.67 -14.90 -2.38
N VAL A 9 10.68 -14.45 -3.11
CA VAL A 9 11.92 -13.90 -2.56
C VAL A 9 11.65 -12.64 -1.73
N TRP A 10 10.77 -11.76 -2.20
CA TRP A 10 10.38 -10.57 -1.44
C TRP A 10 9.69 -10.95 -0.13
N LEU A 11 8.71 -11.88 -0.17
CA LEU A 11 8.01 -12.32 1.03
C LEU A 11 9.00 -12.92 2.04
N LEU A 12 9.89 -13.76 1.56
CA LEU A 12 10.93 -14.39 2.39
C LEU A 12 11.87 -13.33 2.96
N ALA A 13 12.27 -12.32 2.18
CA ALA A 13 13.11 -11.22 2.64
C ALA A 13 12.41 -10.36 3.71
N VAL A 14 11.10 -10.09 3.56
CA VAL A 14 10.31 -9.36 4.56
C VAL A 14 10.21 -10.17 5.85
N VAL A 15 9.93 -11.49 5.76
CA VAL A 15 9.89 -12.36 6.93
C VAL A 15 11.25 -12.43 7.59
N ALA A 16 12.33 -12.64 6.83
CA ALA A 16 13.69 -12.66 7.36
C ALA A 16 14.08 -11.35 8.06
N ALA A 17 13.71 -10.20 7.49
CA ALA A 17 13.94 -8.88 8.09
C ALA A 17 13.28 -8.72 9.47
N THR A 18 12.17 -9.44 9.72
CA THR A 18 11.48 -9.43 11.01
C THR A 18 12.31 -10.14 12.10
N PHE A 19 13.07 -11.16 11.75
CA PHE A 19 13.89 -11.92 12.69
C PHE A 19 15.27 -11.30 12.97
N VAL A 20 15.70 -10.35 12.14
CA VAL A 20 16.99 -9.65 12.36
C VAL A 20 16.84 -8.66 13.50
N HIS A 21 17.64 -8.81 14.54
CA HIS A 21 17.62 -7.98 15.75
C HIS A 21 18.78 -6.99 15.84
N ASP A 22 19.84 -7.21 15.07
CA ASP A 22 21.02 -6.37 15.05
C ASP A 22 20.80 -5.14 14.15
N PRO A 23 20.90 -3.90 14.69
CA PRO A 23 20.72 -2.68 13.91
C PRO A 23 21.79 -2.48 12.81
N ALA A 24 23.00 -3.00 13.02
CA ALA A 24 24.07 -2.91 12.01
C ALA A 24 23.75 -3.76 10.78
N VAL A 25 23.21 -4.97 10.99
CA VAL A 25 22.77 -5.85 9.90
C VAL A 25 21.58 -5.24 9.15
N LEU A 26 20.62 -4.65 9.88
CA LEU A 26 19.48 -3.95 9.25
C LEU A 26 19.93 -2.77 8.38
N ALA A 27 20.89 -1.96 8.88
CA ALA A 27 21.45 -0.86 8.10
C ALA A 27 22.20 -1.36 6.85
N GLY A 28 22.95 -2.44 6.97
CA GLY A 28 23.63 -3.10 5.84
C GLY A 28 22.64 -3.61 4.78
N LEU A 29 21.53 -4.20 5.20
CA LEU A 29 20.47 -4.68 4.30
C LEU A 29 19.76 -3.51 3.59
N VAL A 30 19.50 -2.40 4.28
CA VAL A 30 18.97 -1.18 3.63
C VAL A 30 19.96 -0.69 2.57
N GLY A 31 21.24 -0.61 2.90
CA GLY A 31 22.31 -0.25 1.96
C GLY A 31 22.35 -1.18 0.75
N LEU A 32 22.24 -2.50 0.96
CA LEU A 32 22.21 -3.50 -0.11
C LEU A 32 21.03 -3.29 -1.08
N VAL A 33 19.84 -3.03 -0.54
CA VAL A 33 18.63 -2.76 -1.36
C VAL A 33 18.83 -1.50 -2.20
N LEU A 34 19.47 -0.46 -1.65
CA LEU A 34 19.74 0.78 -2.36
C LEU A 34 20.80 0.60 -3.46
N VAL A 35 21.86 -0.13 -3.17
CA VAL A 35 22.93 -0.43 -4.14
C VAL A 35 22.42 -1.32 -5.28
N ALA A 36 21.52 -2.24 -5.00
CA ALA A 36 20.89 -3.09 -6.02
C ALA A 36 20.04 -2.29 -7.03
N GLN A 37 19.70 -1.03 -6.72
CA GLN A 37 18.86 -0.18 -7.56
C GLN A 37 19.36 1.27 -7.64
N PRO A 38 20.56 1.53 -8.13
CA PRO A 38 21.18 2.86 -8.05
C PRO A 38 20.40 3.98 -8.74
N ARG A 39 19.72 3.65 -9.87
CA ARG A 39 18.92 4.63 -10.63
C ARG A 39 17.62 5.05 -9.94
N SER A 40 17.11 4.25 -9.04
CA SER A 40 15.84 4.51 -8.31
C SER A 40 16.04 4.64 -6.80
N ALA A 41 17.24 4.41 -6.28
CA ALA A 41 17.56 4.41 -4.86
C ALA A 41 17.03 5.64 -4.11
N VAL A 42 17.35 6.83 -4.60
CA VAL A 42 16.90 8.10 -3.98
C VAL A 42 15.38 8.23 -3.98
N ARG A 43 14.72 7.81 -5.06
CA ARG A 43 13.27 7.86 -5.19
C ARG A 43 12.59 6.84 -4.28
N ILE A 44 13.14 5.64 -4.18
CA ILE A 44 12.64 4.58 -3.28
C ILE A 44 12.80 5.03 -1.83
N LEU A 45 14.00 5.47 -1.46
CA LEU A 45 14.29 5.94 -0.12
C LEU A 45 13.42 7.13 0.27
N GLY A 46 13.30 8.14 -0.59
CA GLY A 46 12.45 9.30 -0.34
C GLY A 46 10.99 8.94 -0.14
N ARG A 47 10.43 8.05 -0.97
CA ARG A 47 9.05 7.57 -0.82
C ARG A 47 8.88 6.71 0.44
N ALA A 48 9.81 5.83 0.74
CA ALA A 48 9.80 5.03 1.96
C ALA A 48 9.85 5.93 3.20
N MET A 49 10.76 6.90 3.23
CA MET A 49 10.87 7.86 4.33
C MET A 49 9.57 8.64 4.54
N ILE A 50 8.98 9.20 3.48
CA ILE A 50 7.73 9.97 3.57
C ILE A 50 6.58 9.07 4.03
N ALA A 51 6.47 7.85 3.47
CA ALA A 51 5.39 6.94 3.80
C ALA A 51 5.39 6.50 5.26
N VAL A 52 6.58 6.30 5.84
CA VAL A 52 6.71 5.78 7.20
C VAL A 52 7.06 6.86 8.23
N ALA A 53 7.39 8.08 7.80
CA ALA A 53 7.86 9.15 8.68
C ALA A 53 6.89 9.46 9.83
N PHE A 54 5.60 9.58 9.53
CA PHE A 54 4.59 9.90 10.52
C PHE A 54 4.47 8.79 11.58
N VAL A 55 4.39 7.54 11.14
CA VAL A 55 4.27 6.38 12.03
C VAL A 55 5.55 6.22 12.85
N ASN A 56 6.71 6.28 12.21
CA ASN A 56 7.99 6.16 12.90
C ASN A 56 8.21 7.28 13.92
N LEU A 57 7.84 8.53 13.58
CA LEU A 57 7.93 9.65 14.51
C LEU A 57 7.04 9.44 15.73
N THR A 58 5.79 9.06 15.52
CA THR A 58 4.80 8.85 16.61
C THR A 58 5.24 7.71 17.53
N VAL A 59 5.63 6.56 16.95
CA VAL A 59 6.07 5.40 17.72
C VAL A 59 7.38 5.67 18.47
N SER A 60 8.33 6.34 17.80
CA SER A 60 9.60 6.72 18.42
C SER A 60 9.39 7.70 19.59
N ALA A 61 8.51 8.70 19.42
CA ALA A 61 8.18 9.65 20.48
C ALA A 61 7.53 8.94 21.69
N ALA A 62 6.55 8.07 21.43
CA ALA A 62 5.90 7.28 22.48
C ALA A 62 6.90 6.42 23.25
N TRP A 63 7.79 5.74 22.53
CA TRP A 63 8.83 4.90 23.15
C TRP A 63 9.84 5.70 23.97
N ILE A 64 10.29 6.87 23.47
CA ILE A 64 11.21 7.76 24.21
C ILE A 64 10.56 8.22 25.52
N VAL A 65 9.28 8.60 25.50
CA VAL A 65 8.55 9.01 26.70
C VAL A 65 8.47 7.86 27.70
N GLN A 66 8.09 6.67 27.25
CA GLN A 66 8.00 5.49 28.11
C GLN A 66 9.35 5.09 28.71
N ALA A 67 10.40 5.09 27.89
CA ALA A 67 11.74 4.70 28.33
C ALA A 67 12.35 5.68 29.34
N LYS A 68 12.06 6.98 29.20
CA LYS A 68 12.44 7.99 30.21
C LYS A 68 11.73 7.79 31.55
N VAL A 69 10.48 7.35 31.54
CA VAL A 69 9.71 7.05 32.78
C VAL A 69 10.26 5.79 33.45
N LEU A 70 10.73 4.81 32.69
CA LEU A 70 11.20 3.52 33.21
C LEU A 70 12.73 3.42 33.33
N ASP A 71 13.47 4.51 33.06
CA ASP A 71 14.94 4.59 33.05
C ASP A 71 15.63 3.51 32.23
N GLN A 72 15.08 3.25 31.01
CA GLN A 72 15.57 2.20 30.11
C GLN A 72 16.35 2.78 28.91
N PRO A 73 17.31 2.04 28.33
CA PRO A 73 18.02 2.47 27.12
C PRO A 73 17.06 2.47 25.91
N TRP A 74 16.79 3.65 25.38
CA TRP A 74 15.82 3.87 24.29
C TRP A 74 16.45 3.92 22.89
N VAL A 75 17.73 4.27 22.79
CA VAL A 75 18.39 4.57 21.51
C VAL A 75 18.42 3.34 20.60
N GLU A 76 18.86 2.21 21.14
CA GLU A 76 19.00 0.98 20.36
C GLU A 76 17.64 0.46 19.86
N VAL A 77 16.62 0.50 20.71
CA VAL A 77 15.27 0.02 20.38
C VAL A 77 14.63 0.90 19.30
N VAL A 78 14.71 2.23 19.46
CA VAL A 78 14.18 3.19 18.48
C VAL A 78 14.91 3.05 17.15
N LEU A 79 16.25 2.93 17.16
CA LEU A 79 17.04 2.77 15.95
C LEU A 79 16.68 1.48 15.21
N ARG A 80 16.61 0.36 15.93
CA ARG A 80 16.23 -0.95 15.38
C ARG A 80 14.85 -0.92 14.74
N LEU A 81 13.88 -0.32 15.43
CA LEU A 81 12.50 -0.23 14.95
C LEU A 81 12.40 0.62 13.67
N ASN A 82 13.02 1.80 13.67
CA ASN A 82 13.04 2.68 12.51
C ASN A 82 13.74 2.05 11.30
N LEU A 83 14.89 1.40 11.49
CA LEU A 83 15.60 0.71 10.43
C LEU A 83 14.80 -0.47 9.87
N ARG A 84 14.13 -1.25 10.72
CA ARG A 84 13.28 -2.36 10.28
C ARG A 84 12.11 -1.89 9.42
N VAL A 85 11.38 -0.87 9.88
CA VAL A 85 10.27 -0.30 9.11
C VAL A 85 10.75 0.29 7.80
N LEU A 86 11.88 0.99 7.80
CA LEU A 86 12.49 1.55 6.59
C LEU A 86 12.90 0.44 5.61
N LEU A 87 13.50 -0.65 6.10
CA LEU A 87 13.89 -1.80 5.27
C LEU A 87 12.67 -2.44 4.60
N ILE A 88 11.61 -2.73 5.38
CA ILE A 88 10.38 -3.33 4.84
C ILE A 88 9.73 -2.39 3.81
N ALA A 89 9.68 -1.08 4.08
CA ALA A 89 9.17 -0.11 3.14
C ALA A 89 10.01 -0.04 1.86
N ALA A 90 11.34 -0.02 1.97
CA ALA A 90 12.24 -0.01 0.82
C ALA A 90 12.11 -1.28 -0.03
N LEU A 91 12.03 -2.46 0.59
CA LEU A 91 11.76 -3.73 -0.08
C LEU A 91 10.41 -3.71 -0.81
N THR A 92 9.36 -3.18 -0.17
CA THR A 92 8.02 -3.09 -0.75
C THR A 92 7.97 -2.15 -1.96
N PHE A 93 8.55 -0.95 -1.85
CA PHE A 93 8.64 -0.02 -2.98
C PHE A 93 9.51 -0.55 -4.12
N SER A 94 10.55 -1.29 -3.80
CA SER A 94 11.41 -1.98 -4.75
C SER A 94 10.63 -3.05 -5.54
N MET A 95 9.80 -3.83 -4.85
CA MET A 95 8.96 -4.85 -5.45
C MET A 95 7.88 -4.27 -6.36
N ILE A 96 7.15 -3.25 -5.87
CA ILE A 96 6.06 -2.61 -6.64
C ILE A 96 6.54 -2.08 -8.00
N GLN A 97 7.81 -1.69 -8.10
CA GLN A 97 8.38 -1.20 -9.37
C GLN A 97 8.74 -2.33 -10.35
N ARG A 98 8.88 -3.56 -9.88
CA ARG A 98 9.40 -4.69 -10.69
C ARG A 98 8.36 -5.75 -11.00
N VAL A 99 7.34 -5.89 -10.16
CA VAL A 99 6.37 -6.98 -10.24
C VAL A 99 5.04 -6.47 -10.78
N ASP A 100 4.58 -7.11 -11.85
CA ASP A 100 3.22 -6.96 -12.35
C ASP A 100 2.30 -7.90 -11.55
N LEU A 101 1.39 -7.32 -10.77
CA LEU A 101 0.45 -8.07 -9.91
C LEU A 101 -0.40 -9.06 -10.70
N VAL A 102 -0.77 -8.72 -11.95
CA VAL A 102 -1.58 -9.61 -12.80
C VAL A 102 -0.77 -10.83 -13.20
N ARG A 103 0.49 -10.63 -13.61
CA ARG A 103 1.41 -11.73 -13.96
C ARG A 103 1.80 -12.56 -12.74
N ALA A 104 1.95 -11.91 -11.59
CA ALA A 104 2.24 -12.60 -10.34
C ALA A 104 1.09 -13.54 -9.93
N ALA A 105 -0.17 -13.18 -10.22
CA ALA A 105 -1.36 -13.97 -9.93
C ALA A 105 -1.62 -15.13 -10.93
N ASP A 106 -0.84 -15.26 -11.99
CA ASP A 106 -1.02 -16.29 -13.04
C ASP A 106 -0.84 -17.74 -12.54
N PHE A 107 -0.31 -17.93 -11.32
CA PHE A 107 -0.13 -19.29 -10.78
C PHE A 107 -1.44 -19.96 -10.38
N TRP A 108 -2.50 -19.20 -10.14
CA TRP A 108 -3.80 -19.73 -9.75
C TRP A 108 -4.92 -19.02 -10.54
N PRO A 109 -5.57 -19.71 -11.51
CA PRO A 109 -6.57 -19.11 -12.38
C PRO A 109 -7.69 -18.35 -11.66
N PRO A 110 -8.27 -18.86 -10.55
CA PRO A 110 -9.28 -18.12 -9.77
C PRO A 110 -8.73 -16.80 -9.20
N LEU A 111 -7.49 -16.81 -8.69
CA LEU A 111 -6.85 -15.61 -8.14
C LEU A 111 -6.62 -14.56 -9.24
N ARG A 112 -6.13 -14.99 -10.40
CA ARG A 112 -5.97 -14.09 -11.56
C ARG A 112 -7.29 -13.44 -11.95
N PHE A 113 -8.37 -14.22 -12.02
CA PHE A 113 -9.70 -13.70 -12.32
C PHE A 113 -10.13 -12.62 -11.31
N VAL A 114 -9.99 -12.90 -10.01
CA VAL A 114 -10.31 -11.93 -8.94
C VAL A 114 -9.46 -10.67 -9.05
N VAL A 115 -8.16 -10.80 -9.28
CA VAL A 115 -7.24 -9.65 -9.42
C VAL A 115 -7.60 -8.79 -10.63
N VAL A 116 -7.86 -9.40 -11.78
CA VAL A 116 -8.26 -8.67 -13.00
C VAL A 116 -9.59 -7.96 -12.81
N LEU A 117 -10.56 -8.65 -12.19
CA LEU A 117 -11.88 -8.07 -11.89
C LEU A 117 -11.74 -6.88 -10.92
N ALA A 118 -10.99 -7.05 -9.83
CA ALA A 118 -10.73 -6.00 -8.85
C ALA A 118 -10.05 -4.78 -9.47
N LEU A 119 -9.01 -4.98 -10.30
CA LEU A 119 -8.33 -3.90 -11.02
C LEU A 119 -9.27 -3.18 -12.00
N GLY A 120 -10.17 -3.92 -12.65
CA GLY A 120 -11.21 -3.34 -13.50
C GLY A 120 -12.13 -2.41 -12.72
N GLN A 121 -12.63 -2.86 -11.56
CA GLN A 121 -13.49 -2.06 -10.68
C GLN A 121 -12.75 -0.84 -10.11
N LEU A 122 -11.50 -1.01 -9.73
CA LEU A 122 -10.66 0.06 -9.18
C LEU A 122 -10.45 1.20 -10.20
N ARG A 123 -10.29 0.87 -11.49
CA ARG A 123 -10.20 1.86 -12.57
C ARG A 123 -11.49 2.64 -12.75
N VAL A 124 -12.64 1.97 -12.67
CA VAL A 124 -13.95 2.63 -12.75
C VAL A 124 -14.16 3.56 -11.56
N LEU A 125 -13.86 3.08 -10.35
CA LEU A 125 -13.98 3.86 -9.12
C LEU A 125 -13.07 5.10 -9.15
N LYS A 126 -11.85 4.93 -9.66
CA LYS A 126 -10.93 6.05 -9.85
C LYS A 126 -11.48 7.10 -10.81
N ARG A 127 -12.05 6.70 -11.96
CA ARG A 127 -12.69 7.64 -12.89
C ARG A 127 -13.83 8.41 -12.24
N LEU A 128 -14.71 7.72 -11.52
CA LEU A 128 -15.79 8.35 -10.78
C LEU A 128 -15.27 9.36 -9.75
N LEU A 129 -14.20 9.04 -9.06
CA LEU A 129 -13.56 9.96 -8.11
C LEU A 129 -12.98 11.19 -8.81
N ASP A 130 -12.32 10.99 -9.95
CA ASP A 130 -11.73 12.09 -10.72
C ASP A 130 -12.84 13.01 -11.29
N ASP A 131 -13.92 12.45 -11.83
CA ASP A 131 -15.09 13.18 -12.32
C ASP A 131 -15.77 13.96 -11.19
N TYR A 132 -15.93 13.35 -10.02
CA TYR A 132 -16.50 14.01 -8.85
C TYR A 132 -15.61 15.18 -8.37
N ARG A 133 -14.30 14.98 -8.35
CA ARG A 133 -13.35 16.04 -8.00
C ARG A 133 -13.39 17.19 -8.98
N ALA A 134 -13.46 16.89 -10.27
CA ALA A 134 -13.59 17.91 -11.32
C ALA A 134 -14.89 18.71 -11.16
N ALA A 135 -16.02 18.04 -10.96
CA ALA A 135 -17.31 18.67 -10.72
C ALA A 135 -17.31 19.54 -9.45
N TYR A 136 -16.67 19.06 -8.37
CA TYR A 136 -16.55 19.84 -7.14
C TYR A 136 -15.69 21.08 -7.32
N THR A 137 -14.56 20.97 -8.00
CA THR A 137 -13.67 22.10 -8.28
C THR A 137 -14.33 23.15 -9.15
N SER A 138 -15.13 22.74 -10.13
CA SER A 138 -15.87 23.64 -11.02
C SER A 138 -16.95 24.47 -10.29
N ARG A 139 -17.55 23.87 -9.24
CA ARG A 139 -18.61 24.53 -8.44
C ARG A 139 -18.07 25.38 -7.29
N SER A 140 -16.82 25.20 -6.91
CA SER A 140 -16.19 25.86 -5.76
C SER A 140 -14.85 26.47 -6.17
N PRO A 141 -14.82 27.60 -6.88
CA PRO A 141 -13.59 28.21 -7.37
C PRO A 141 -12.70 28.76 -6.25
N THR A 142 -13.27 29.00 -5.06
CA THR A 142 -12.51 29.46 -3.88
C THR A 142 -12.06 28.28 -3.06
N SER A 143 -10.79 28.26 -2.64
CA SER A 143 -10.21 27.20 -1.83
C SER A 143 -10.99 27.04 -0.51
N PRO A 144 -11.75 25.96 -0.30
CA PRO A 144 -12.58 25.81 0.89
C PRO A 144 -11.71 25.61 2.14
N ARG A 145 -12.19 26.07 3.28
CA ARG A 145 -11.59 25.84 4.60
C ARG A 145 -11.40 24.36 4.84
N LEU A 146 -10.36 23.97 5.59
CA LEU A 146 -10.01 22.56 5.86
C LEU A 146 -11.22 21.74 6.35
N ALA A 147 -12.04 22.27 7.26
CA ALA A 147 -13.24 21.59 7.76
C ALA A 147 -14.25 21.25 6.64
N LEU A 148 -14.45 22.14 5.68
CA LEU A 148 -15.33 21.91 4.53
C LEU A 148 -14.73 20.87 3.57
N ARG A 149 -13.40 20.79 3.46
CA ARG A 149 -12.70 19.75 2.70
C ARG A 149 -12.93 18.36 3.30
N PHE A 150 -12.81 18.22 4.64
CA PHE A 150 -13.09 16.97 5.33
C PHE A 150 -14.56 16.54 5.17
N ALA A 151 -15.51 17.45 5.36
CA ALA A 151 -16.92 17.14 5.17
C ALA A 151 -17.27 16.78 3.71
N ALA A 152 -16.63 17.42 2.74
CA ALA A 152 -16.76 17.08 1.33
C ALA A 152 -16.16 15.71 1.02
N SER A 153 -14.98 15.39 1.56
CA SER A 153 -14.36 14.06 1.36
C SER A 153 -15.18 12.93 1.99
N GLY A 154 -15.81 13.17 3.13
CA GLY A 154 -16.74 12.20 3.74
C GLY A 154 -17.95 11.90 2.87
N ARG A 155 -18.59 12.95 2.32
CA ARG A 155 -19.71 12.78 1.36
C ARG A 155 -19.28 12.10 0.06
N GLN A 156 -18.07 12.41 -0.43
CA GLN A 156 -17.50 11.74 -1.59
C GLN A 156 -17.29 10.25 -1.33
N ALA A 157 -16.74 9.90 -0.17
CA ALA A 157 -16.54 8.51 0.22
C ALA A 157 -17.88 7.76 0.28
N ALA A 158 -18.91 8.32 0.93
CA ALA A 158 -20.24 7.73 0.99
C ALA A 158 -20.81 7.46 -0.41
N ALA A 159 -20.81 8.49 -1.29
CA ALA A 159 -21.31 8.35 -2.66
C ALA A 159 -20.53 7.30 -3.48
N LEU A 160 -19.22 7.16 -3.24
CA LEU A 160 -18.41 6.12 -3.88
C LEU A 160 -18.75 4.71 -3.37
N PHE A 161 -19.03 4.56 -2.07
CA PHE A 161 -19.47 3.28 -1.51
C PHE A 161 -20.83 2.86 -2.05
N ASP A 162 -21.82 3.76 -2.08
CA ASP A 162 -23.13 3.50 -2.66
C ASP A 162 -23.02 3.06 -4.13
N LYS A 163 -22.18 3.78 -4.89
CA LYS A 163 -21.94 3.45 -6.30
C LYS A 163 -21.20 2.12 -6.49
N ALA A 164 -20.26 1.80 -5.61
CA ALA A 164 -19.54 0.53 -5.63
C ALA A 164 -20.47 -0.64 -5.32
N GLU A 165 -21.37 -0.48 -4.34
CA GLU A 165 -22.40 -1.47 -4.00
C GLU A 165 -23.35 -1.70 -5.17
N GLN A 166 -23.93 -0.64 -5.73
CA GLN A 166 -24.82 -0.72 -6.89
C GLN A 166 -24.15 -1.47 -8.05
N ARG A 167 -22.89 -1.13 -8.34
CA ARG A 167 -22.14 -1.77 -9.43
C ARG A 167 -21.81 -3.24 -9.15
N SER A 168 -21.56 -3.59 -7.89
CA SER A 168 -21.37 -4.99 -7.47
C SER A 168 -22.63 -5.80 -7.72
N GLN A 169 -23.81 -5.24 -7.42
CA GLN A 169 -25.10 -5.88 -7.67
C GLN A 169 -25.36 -6.05 -9.18
N GLU A 170 -25.12 -5.01 -9.99
CA GLU A 170 -25.24 -5.08 -11.44
C GLU A 170 -24.32 -6.16 -12.06
N LEU A 171 -23.07 -6.24 -11.59
CA LEU A 171 -22.14 -7.27 -12.02
C LEU A 171 -22.58 -8.67 -11.65
N ASN A 172 -23.06 -8.86 -10.43
CA ASN A 172 -23.56 -10.16 -9.97
C ASN A 172 -24.77 -10.61 -10.83
N GLN A 173 -25.71 -9.70 -11.10
CA GLN A 173 -26.82 -9.97 -11.99
C GLN A 173 -26.37 -10.30 -13.41
N GLY A 174 -25.42 -9.52 -13.95
CA GLY A 174 -24.86 -9.76 -15.28
C GLY A 174 -24.12 -11.11 -15.40
N MET A 175 -23.40 -11.52 -14.36
CA MET A 175 -22.73 -12.83 -14.33
C MET A 175 -23.74 -13.98 -14.22
N ARG A 176 -24.78 -13.82 -13.39
CA ARG A 176 -25.88 -14.81 -13.29
C ARG A 176 -26.62 -14.96 -14.63
N ALA A 177 -26.97 -13.86 -15.28
CA ALA A 177 -27.64 -13.89 -16.58
C ALA A 177 -26.81 -14.56 -17.69
N ARG A 178 -25.48 -14.59 -17.54
CA ARG A 178 -24.56 -15.28 -18.46
C ARG A 178 -24.26 -16.73 -18.05
N GLY A 179 -24.92 -17.27 -17.02
CA GLY A 179 -24.71 -18.63 -16.53
C GLY A 179 -23.32 -18.87 -15.92
N PHE A 180 -22.66 -17.82 -15.42
CA PHE A 180 -21.29 -17.92 -14.90
C PHE A 180 -21.21 -18.78 -13.63
N PHE A 181 -22.30 -18.87 -12.88
CA PHE A 181 -22.41 -19.66 -11.66
C PHE A 181 -23.17 -20.99 -11.87
N ASP A 182 -23.59 -21.27 -13.10
CA ASP A 182 -24.23 -22.55 -13.40
C ASP A 182 -23.13 -23.60 -13.54
N ASP A 183 -23.06 -24.51 -12.57
CA ASP A 183 -22.21 -25.69 -12.64
C ASP A 183 -22.57 -26.46 -13.91
N ARG A 184 -21.68 -26.47 -14.88
CA ARG A 184 -21.74 -27.40 -15.98
C ARG A 184 -21.49 -28.80 -15.40
N ARG A 185 -22.56 -29.51 -15.12
CA ARG A 185 -22.52 -30.98 -14.91
C ARG A 185 -22.07 -31.68 -16.18
#